data_4ea0cc68cdaa4a628023f85ff002dac8
#
_entry.id   4ea0cc68cdaa4a628023f85ff002dac8
#
_cell.length_a   1.000
_cell.length_b   1.000
_cell.length_c   1.000
_cell.angle_alpha   90.00
_cell.angle_beta   90.00
_cell.angle_gamma   90.00
#
_symmetry.space_group_name_H-M   'P 1'
#
loop_
_entity.id
_entity.type
_entity.pdbx_description
1 polymer ?
#
loop_
_entity_poly.entity_id
_entity_poly.type
_entity_poly.pdbx_seq_one_letter_code
_entity_poly.pdbx_strand_id
1 'polypeptide(L)'
;VLLGTREMDNKLLPDEAKTWVNQHLKYTHGFGMAVSPVNKTNEVGQPDLLVKDIPPMTDVAELNIKEPRIYFGESNYDYVVTNCATAEFDYPQGDNNQEVTYTGTAGIKMSLINKLAFALHFASPELLLTNEVTADSNMIINRNIMDRVTTIAPFLEYDSDPYMVISDGRLYWIVDAFTTSSRYPYSQPYD
;
A
#
# COMPACT_ATOMS: atom_id res chain seq x y z
N VAL A 1 3.68 -21.67 1.11
CA VAL A 1 2.69 -20.90 1.87
C VAL A 1 1.93 -20.00 0.91
N LEU A 2 0.67 -19.70 1.26
CA LEU A 2 -0.11 -18.63 0.63
C LEU A 2 0.04 -17.38 1.48
N LEU A 3 0.24 -16.25 0.82
CA LEU A 3 0.35 -14.94 1.42
C LEU A 3 -0.78 -14.09 0.88
N GLY A 4 -1.56 -13.48 1.75
CA GLY A 4 -2.65 -12.58 1.39
C GLY A 4 -2.47 -11.23 2.07
N THR A 5 -2.16 -10.20 1.32
CA THR A 5 -2.05 -8.81 1.83
C THR A 5 -3.44 -8.26 2.15
N ARG A 6 -3.53 -7.51 3.24
CA ARG A 6 -4.76 -6.79 3.60
C ARG A 6 -4.62 -5.34 3.15
N GLU A 7 -4.80 -5.12 1.87
CA GLU A 7 -4.77 -3.79 1.29
C GLU A 7 -6.10 -3.06 1.54
N MET A 8 -6.04 -1.74 1.59
CA MET A 8 -7.23 -0.91 1.70
C MET A 8 -7.64 -0.41 0.31
N ASP A 9 -8.79 -0.86 -0.18
CA ASP A 9 -9.39 -0.31 -1.39
C ASP A 9 -10.50 0.69 -1.02
N ASN A 10 -10.22 1.97 -1.18
CA ASN A 10 -11.15 3.05 -0.86
C ASN A 10 -12.40 3.07 -1.75
N LYS A 11 -12.37 2.38 -2.91
CA LYS A 11 -13.52 2.23 -3.80
C LYS A 11 -14.58 1.29 -3.24
N LEU A 12 -14.16 0.39 -2.34
CA LEU A 12 -15.04 -0.57 -1.67
C LEU A 12 -15.67 -0.02 -0.38
N LEU A 13 -15.36 1.20 0.03
CA LEU A 13 -16.03 1.85 1.15
C LEU A 13 -17.55 1.96 0.86
N PRO A 14 -18.40 1.88 1.90
CA PRO A 14 -19.81 2.23 1.78
C PRO A 14 -19.99 3.65 1.23
N ASP A 15 -21.03 3.89 0.44
CA ASP A 15 -21.23 5.17 -0.24
C ASP A 15 -21.28 6.36 0.72
N GLU A 16 -21.83 6.18 1.91
CA GLU A 16 -21.88 7.19 2.98
C GLU A 16 -20.48 7.54 3.52
N ALA A 17 -19.52 6.60 3.40
CA ALA A 17 -18.14 6.78 3.85
C ALA A 17 -17.19 7.26 2.74
N LYS A 18 -17.63 7.33 1.49
CA LYS A 18 -16.84 7.80 0.34
C LYS A 18 -16.69 9.32 0.29
N THR A 19 -16.34 9.93 1.41
CA THR A 19 -15.97 11.35 1.42
C THR A 19 -14.51 11.53 1.01
N TRP A 20 -14.17 12.68 0.44
CA TRP A 20 -12.79 13.00 0.07
C TRP A 20 -11.81 12.83 1.24
N VAL A 21 -12.21 13.31 2.44
CA VAL A 21 -11.40 13.16 3.68
C VAL A 21 -11.15 11.69 4.00
N ASN A 22 -12.18 10.86 3.95
CA ASN A 22 -12.03 9.44 4.24
C ASN A 22 -11.14 8.73 3.22
N GLN A 23 -11.30 9.03 1.94
CA GLN A 23 -10.56 8.36 0.87
C GLN A 23 -9.08 8.78 0.82
N HIS A 24 -8.79 10.06 1.13
CA HIS A 24 -7.45 10.58 0.94
C HIS A 24 -6.67 10.90 2.22
N LEU A 25 -7.35 11.11 3.35
CA LEU A 25 -6.68 11.48 4.60
C LEU A 25 -6.83 10.43 5.70
N LYS A 26 -7.94 9.70 5.75
CA LYS A 26 -8.25 8.79 6.86
C LYS A 26 -7.92 7.34 6.57
N TYR A 27 -8.42 6.78 5.49
CA TYR A 27 -8.17 5.38 5.08
C TYR A 27 -6.99 5.31 4.10
N THR A 28 -5.81 5.63 4.59
CA THR A 28 -4.61 5.84 3.78
C THR A 28 -3.82 4.57 3.47
N HIS A 29 -3.98 3.51 4.26
CA HIS A 29 -3.16 2.31 4.18
C HIS A 29 -3.93 1.04 4.52
N GLY A 30 -3.46 -0.09 4.01
CA GLY A 30 -3.85 -1.42 4.43
C GLY A 30 -3.10 -1.85 5.68
N PHE A 31 -3.48 -3.02 6.26
CA PHE A 31 -2.94 -3.43 7.56
C PHE A 31 -2.65 -4.92 7.64
N GLY A 32 -1.37 -5.27 7.56
CA GLY A 32 -0.88 -6.63 7.74
C GLY A 32 -1.20 -7.58 6.60
N MET A 33 -1.04 -8.85 6.88
CA MET A 33 -1.31 -9.93 5.93
C MET A 33 -1.79 -11.18 6.67
N ALA A 34 -2.40 -12.10 5.94
CA ALA A 34 -2.68 -13.45 6.36
C ALA A 34 -1.68 -14.40 5.70
N VAL A 35 -1.21 -15.40 6.46
CA VAL A 35 -0.30 -16.44 5.94
C VAL A 35 -0.87 -17.81 6.26
N SER A 36 -0.94 -18.68 5.26
CA SER A 36 -1.44 -20.05 5.41
C SER A 36 -0.54 -21.04 4.68
N PRO A 37 -0.27 -22.23 5.24
CA PRO A 37 0.33 -23.30 4.49
C PRO A 37 -0.65 -23.85 3.44
N VAL A 38 -0.15 -24.19 2.25
CA VAL A 38 -0.98 -24.71 1.14
C VAL A 38 -1.49 -26.15 1.36
N ASN A 39 -0.86 -26.88 2.29
CA ASN A 39 -1.08 -28.31 2.50
C ASN A 39 -1.76 -28.63 3.83
N LYS A 40 -2.30 -27.64 4.52
CA LYS A 40 -2.98 -27.82 5.80
C LYS A 40 -4.29 -27.06 5.85
N THR A 41 -5.29 -27.74 6.39
CA THR A 41 -6.58 -27.16 6.75
C THR A 41 -6.92 -27.57 8.18
N ASN A 42 -7.79 -26.81 8.82
CA ASN A 42 -8.39 -27.18 10.10
C ASN A 42 -9.44 -28.30 9.91
N GLU A 43 -10.01 -28.77 11.01
CA GLU A 43 -11.00 -29.87 11.02
C GLU A 43 -12.28 -29.55 10.22
N VAL A 44 -12.60 -28.29 9.99
CA VAL A 44 -13.75 -27.84 9.20
C VAL A 44 -13.39 -27.46 7.77
N GLY A 45 -12.17 -27.77 7.31
CA GLY A 45 -11.72 -27.53 5.94
C GLY A 45 -11.29 -26.09 5.63
N GLN A 46 -11.16 -25.23 6.64
CA GLN A 46 -10.66 -23.86 6.46
C GLN A 46 -9.12 -23.83 6.52
N PRO A 47 -8.46 -22.83 5.90
CA PRO A 47 -7.01 -22.66 5.99
C PRO A 47 -6.53 -22.55 7.44
N ASP A 48 -5.44 -23.25 7.75
CA ASP A 48 -4.75 -23.14 9.05
C ASP A 48 -3.82 -21.91 9.00
N LEU A 49 -4.22 -20.81 9.62
CA LEU A 49 -3.51 -19.54 9.51
C LEU A 49 -2.29 -19.48 10.43
N LEU A 50 -1.11 -19.28 9.86
CA LEU A 50 0.16 -19.03 10.57
C LEU A 50 0.26 -17.55 11.03
N VAL A 51 -0.27 -16.63 10.24
CA VAL A 51 -0.46 -15.23 10.62
C VAL A 51 -1.93 -14.90 10.46
N LYS A 52 -2.53 -14.41 11.52
CA LYS A 52 -3.98 -14.15 11.65
C LYS A 52 -4.23 -12.86 12.43
N ASP A 53 -5.51 -12.51 12.54
CA ASP A 53 -6.02 -11.38 13.34
C ASP A 53 -5.57 -9.98 12.89
N ILE A 54 -6.12 -8.95 13.54
CA ILE A 54 -5.77 -7.53 13.39
C ILE A 54 -5.70 -6.95 14.81
N PRO A 55 -4.49 -6.57 15.29
CA PRO A 55 -3.17 -6.66 14.64
C PRO A 55 -2.72 -8.08 14.29
N PRO A 56 -1.81 -8.24 13.30
CA PRO A 56 -1.31 -9.56 12.92
C PRO A 56 -0.64 -10.29 14.09
N MET A 57 -1.05 -11.51 14.34
CA MET A 57 -0.51 -12.39 15.39
C MET A 57 0.01 -13.70 14.79
N THR A 58 1.11 -14.21 15.33
CA THR A 58 1.73 -15.46 14.91
C THR A 58 2.54 -16.09 16.06
N ASP A 59 2.58 -17.41 16.07
CA ASP A 59 3.47 -18.19 16.95
C ASP A 59 4.83 -18.49 16.27
N VAL A 60 5.01 -18.11 15.01
CA VAL A 60 6.24 -18.33 14.23
C VAL A 60 7.07 -17.06 14.27
N ALA A 61 8.22 -17.09 14.91
CA ALA A 61 9.05 -15.91 15.16
C ALA A 61 9.46 -15.17 13.87
N GLU A 62 9.75 -15.91 12.81
CA GLU A 62 10.17 -15.39 11.50
C GLU A 62 9.04 -14.67 10.75
N LEU A 63 7.77 -14.96 11.11
CA LEU A 63 6.59 -14.35 10.51
C LEU A 63 6.05 -13.18 11.35
N ASN A 64 6.73 -12.80 12.42
CA ASN A 64 6.29 -11.69 13.27
C ASN A 64 6.39 -10.35 12.52
N ILE A 65 5.28 -9.64 12.39
CA ILE A 65 5.18 -8.36 11.69
C ILE A 65 5.16 -7.23 12.71
N LYS A 66 6.18 -6.38 12.70
CA LYS A 66 6.31 -5.20 13.57
C LYS A 66 5.74 -3.94 12.93
N GLU A 67 5.87 -3.84 11.61
CA GLU A 67 5.37 -2.72 10.79
C GLU A 67 4.35 -3.25 9.79
N PRO A 68 3.07 -3.32 10.18
CA PRO A 68 2.03 -3.95 9.36
C PRO A 68 1.39 -3.02 8.32
N ARG A 69 1.70 -1.72 8.31
CA ARG A 69 1.02 -0.74 7.47
C ARG A 69 1.47 -0.81 6.02
N ILE A 70 0.49 -0.89 5.10
CA ILE A 70 0.71 -1.06 3.66
C ILE A 70 0.22 0.19 2.93
N TYR A 71 1.14 1.11 2.61
CA TYR A 71 0.84 2.34 1.87
C TYR A 71 0.96 2.15 0.35
N PHE A 72 1.67 1.12 -0.10
CA PHE A 72 1.91 0.75 -1.48
C PHE A 72 1.50 -0.70 -1.70
N GLY A 73 0.83 -1.01 -2.79
CA GLY A 73 0.36 -2.37 -3.05
C GLY A 73 -0.06 -2.60 -4.49
N GLU A 74 -0.81 -3.67 -4.74
CA GLU A 74 -1.25 -4.06 -6.08
C GLU A 74 -2.56 -3.40 -6.51
N SER A 75 -3.37 -2.94 -5.55
CA SER A 75 -4.65 -2.30 -5.85
C SER A 75 -4.48 -0.98 -6.60
N ASN A 76 -5.50 -0.57 -7.33
CA ASN A 76 -5.54 0.75 -7.96
C ASN A 76 -5.76 1.83 -6.91
N TYR A 77 -4.67 2.30 -6.36
CA TYR A 77 -4.68 3.34 -5.35
C TYR A 77 -4.66 4.73 -5.97
N ASP A 78 -5.55 5.57 -5.49
CA ASP A 78 -5.44 7.01 -5.64
C ASP A 78 -4.33 7.57 -4.73
N TYR A 79 -4.04 8.87 -4.87
CA TYR A 79 -3.15 9.54 -3.95
C TYR A 79 -3.72 9.55 -2.52
N VAL A 80 -2.84 9.64 -1.53
CA VAL A 80 -3.22 9.95 -0.15
C VAL A 80 -2.31 11.04 0.41
N VAL A 81 -2.82 11.75 1.40
CA VAL A 81 -2.07 12.78 2.13
C VAL A 81 -1.94 12.34 3.57
N THR A 82 -0.72 12.15 4.01
CA THR A 82 -0.37 11.71 5.37
C THR A 82 0.14 12.88 6.20
N ASN A 83 0.24 12.70 7.50
CA ASN A 83 0.59 13.77 8.45
C ASN A 83 -0.33 14.99 8.34
N CYS A 84 -1.61 14.74 8.20
CA CYS A 84 -2.66 15.75 8.23
C CYS A 84 -3.06 16.10 9.67
N ALA A 85 -3.90 17.13 9.83
CA ALA A 85 -4.52 17.41 11.13
C ALA A 85 -5.46 16.27 11.58
N THR A 86 -6.15 15.64 10.62
CA THR A 86 -6.89 14.39 10.84
C THR A 86 -5.92 13.22 10.97
N ALA A 87 -6.03 12.43 12.05
CA ALA A 87 -5.28 11.19 12.22
C ALA A 87 -5.74 10.10 11.24
N GLU A 88 -4.80 9.27 10.81
CA GLU A 88 -5.08 8.15 9.92
C GLU A 88 -5.71 7.00 10.71
N PHE A 89 -6.67 6.31 10.12
CA PHE A 89 -7.24 5.10 10.69
C PHE A 89 -6.22 3.96 10.55
N ASP A 90 -5.90 3.31 11.66
CA ASP A 90 -4.97 2.18 11.70
C ASP A 90 -5.72 0.84 11.63
N TYR A 91 -6.47 0.51 12.67
CA TYR A 91 -7.30 -0.70 12.70
C TYR A 91 -8.43 -0.57 13.74
N PRO A 92 -9.50 -1.40 13.62
CA PRO A 92 -10.58 -1.41 14.61
C PRO A 92 -10.14 -2.14 15.88
N GLN A 93 -10.47 -1.58 17.03
CA GLN A 93 -10.24 -2.21 18.33
C GLN A 93 -11.51 -2.10 19.20
N GLY A 94 -12.32 -3.14 19.20
CA GLY A 94 -13.62 -3.12 19.88
C GLY A 94 -14.53 -2.02 19.35
N ASP A 95 -15.07 -1.20 20.25
CA ASP A 95 -15.94 -0.06 19.89
C ASP A 95 -15.15 1.19 19.47
N ASN A 96 -13.82 1.16 19.56
CA ASN A 96 -12.95 2.27 19.20
C ASN A 96 -12.07 1.91 18.00
N ASN A 97 -11.64 2.94 17.28
CA ASN A 97 -10.65 2.81 16.22
C ASN A 97 -9.28 3.20 16.76
N GLN A 98 -8.25 2.46 16.38
CA GLN A 98 -6.88 2.91 16.57
C GLN A 98 -6.52 3.88 15.46
N GLU A 99 -5.79 4.91 15.82
CA GLU A 99 -5.34 5.96 14.93
C GLU A 99 -3.82 6.03 14.94
N VAL A 100 -3.24 6.49 13.83
CA VAL A 100 -1.80 6.60 13.64
C VAL A 100 -1.43 7.87 12.90
N THR A 101 -0.19 8.28 13.08
CA THR A 101 0.47 9.31 12.29
C THR A 101 1.58 8.66 11.47
N TYR A 102 1.65 8.96 10.19
CA TYR A 102 2.66 8.42 9.29
C TYR A 102 4.08 8.76 9.74
N THR A 103 4.93 7.75 9.87
CA THR A 103 6.34 7.88 10.29
C THR A 103 7.32 7.55 9.16
N GLY A 104 6.81 7.20 7.97
CA GLY A 104 7.65 6.85 6.82
C GLY A 104 8.32 8.07 6.17
N THR A 105 9.19 7.81 5.23
CA THR A 105 9.95 8.84 4.50
C THR A 105 9.41 9.13 3.11
N ALA A 106 8.43 8.34 2.64
CA ALA A 106 7.84 8.54 1.31
C ALA A 106 6.90 9.76 1.30
N GLY A 107 6.78 10.35 0.12
CA GLY A 107 5.84 11.44 -0.13
C GLY A 107 6.52 12.77 -0.42
N ILE A 108 5.74 13.68 -0.98
CA ILE A 108 6.16 15.04 -1.37
C ILE A 108 5.53 16.03 -0.40
N LYS A 109 6.35 16.88 0.21
CA LYS A 109 5.86 17.90 1.16
C LYS A 109 4.84 18.83 0.54
N MET A 110 3.77 19.11 1.28
CA MET A 110 2.64 19.94 0.84
C MET A 110 2.88 21.44 1.06
N SER A 111 4.00 21.94 0.46
CA SER A 111 4.19 23.40 0.36
C SER A 111 3.02 24.03 -0.42
N LEU A 112 2.83 25.35 -0.31
CA LEU A 112 1.76 26.06 -1.05
C LEU A 112 1.83 25.82 -2.56
N ILE A 113 3.05 25.77 -3.12
CA ILE A 113 3.27 25.52 -4.56
C ILE A 113 2.87 24.09 -4.91
N ASN A 114 3.30 23.11 -4.12
CA ASN A 114 2.97 21.71 -4.34
C ASN A 114 1.47 21.45 -4.14
N LYS A 115 0.85 22.10 -3.14
CA LYS A 115 -0.59 22.01 -2.88
C LYS A 115 -1.38 22.52 -4.11
N LEU A 116 -0.99 23.63 -4.70
CA LEU A 116 -1.60 24.16 -5.91
C LEU A 116 -1.36 23.25 -7.12
N ALA A 117 -0.13 22.76 -7.30
CA ALA A 117 0.21 21.88 -8.41
C ALA A 117 -0.57 20.56 -8.36
N PHE A 118 -0.69 19.93 -7.19
CA PHE A 118 -1.46 18.70 -7.01
C PHE A 118 -2.96 18.93 -7.14
N ALA A 119 -3.48 20.05 -6.63
CA ALA A 119 -4.90 20.39 -6.81
C ALA A 119 -5.27 20.51 -8.29
N LEU A 120 -4.39 21.07 -9.10
CA LEU A 120 -4.58 21.16 -10.55
C LEU A 120 -4.38 19.81 -11.24
N HIS A 121 -3.35 19.05 -10.84
CA HIS A 121 -3.02 17.75 -11.44
C HIS A 121 -4.12 16.72 -11.23
N PHE A 122 -4.66 16.64 -10.02
CA PHE A 122 -5.72 15.68 -9.66
C PHE A 122 -7.13 16.26 -9.83
N ALA A 123 -7.26 17.50 -10.32
CA ALA A 123 -8.53 18.23 -10.41
C ALA A 123 -9.34 18.19 -9.08
N SER A 124 -8.63 18.32 -7.96
CA SER A 124 -9.18 18.20 -6.61
C SER A 124 -9.10 19.56 -5.88
N PRO A 125 -10.14 20.39 -5.97
CA PRO A 125 -10.20 21.67 -5.27
C PRO A 125 -10.21 21.50 -3.74
N GLU A 126 -10.62 20.33 -3.23
CA GLU A 126 -10.61 19.98 -1.81
C GLU A 126 -9.22 20.14 -1.20
N LEU A 127 -8.17 19.83 -1.95
CA LEU A 127 -6.78 20.02 -1.52
C LEU A 127 -6.48 21.47 -1.14
N LEU A 128 -7.09 22.44 -1.81
CA LEU A 128 -6.90 23.88 -1.53
C LEU A 128 -7.80 24.38 -0.41
N LEU A 129 -9.03 23.86 -0.36
CA LEU A 129 -10.07 24.34 0.53
C LEU A 129 -9.99 23.76 1.94
N THR A 130 -9.37 22.58 2.09
CA THR A 130 -9.25 21.94 3.39
C THR A 130 -8.17 22.57 4.27
N ASN A 131 -8.47 22.68 5.56
CA ASN A 131 -7.52 23.04 6.60
C ASN A 131 -6.75 21.83 7.15
N GLU A 132 -7.15 20.62 6.78
CA GLU A 132 -6.53 19.38 7.25
C GLU A 132 -5.12 19.18 6.70
N VAL A 133 -4.88 19.63 5.46
CA VAL A 133 -3.58 19.50 4.79
C VAL A 133 -2.71 20.73 5.11
N THR A 134 -1.63 20.49 5.84
CA THR A 134 -0.67 21.50 6.29
C THR A 134 0.64 21.42 5.49
N ALA A 135 1.58 22.32 5.76
CA ALA A 135 2.93 22.28 5.16
C ALA A 135 3.75 21.04 5.60
N ASP A 136 3.41 20.45 6.74
CA ASP A 136 4.06 19.23 7.26
C ASP A 136 3.49 17.95 6.66
N SER A 137 2.34 18.04 6.00
CA SER A 137 1.71 16.91 5.32
C SER A 137 2.54 16.42 4.14
N ASN A 138 2.40 15.14 3.81
CA ASN A 138 3.09 14.51 2.68
C ASN A 138 2.07 13.91 1.71
N MET A 139 2.17 14.26 0.43
CA MET A 139 1.43 13.64 -0.65
C MET A 139 2.14 12.36 -1.10
N ILE A 140 1.47 11.21 -1.03
CA ILE A 140 1.96 9.94 -1.55
C ILE A 140 1.20 9.62 -2.83
N ILE A 141 1.93 9.49 -3.93
CA ILE A 141 1.45 9.18 -5.28
C ILE A 141 2.11 7.91 -5.82
N ASN A 142 1.63 7.41 -6.95
CA ASN A 142 2.12 6.17 -7.58
C ASN A 142 2.17 5.04 -6.55
N ARG A 143 1.02 4.76 -5.95
CA ARG A 143 0.90 3.80 -4.85
C ARG A 143 0.77 2.36 -5.35
N ASN A 144 0.31 2.15 -6.58
CA ASN A 144 0.40 0.84 -7.21
C ASN A 144 1.88 0.48 -7.42
N ILE A 145 2.28 -0.73 -6.99
CA ILE A 145 3.68 -1.13 -6.98
C ILE A 145 4.24 -1.30 -8.40
N MET A 146 3.46 -1.81 -9.34
CA MET A 146 3.87 -2.01 -10.72
C MET A 146 4.03 -0.65 -11.43
N ASP A 147 3.07 0.25 -11.29
CA ASP A 147 3.18 1.61 -11.84
C ASP A 147 4.39 2.34 -11.26
N ARG A 148 4.68 2.13 -9.98
CA ARG A 148 5.80 2.74 -9.29
C ARG A 148 7.14 2.26 -9.83
N VAL A 149 7.36 0.95 -9.94
CA VAL A 149 8.64 0.40 -10.41
C VAL A 149 8.87 0.67 -11.88
N THR A 150 7.85 0.59 -12.73
CA THR A 150 7.94 0.93 -14.15
C THR A 150 8.24 2.42 -14.38
N THR A 151 7.71 3.29 -13.52
CA THR A 151 8.03 4.72 -13.58
C THR A 151 9.48 4.99 -13.16
N ILE A 152 9.99 4.27 -12.15
CA ILE A 152 11.37 4.46 -11.65
C ILE A 152 12.41 3.89 -12.63
N ALA A 153 12.15 2.72 -13.21
CA ALA A 153 13.09 2.04 -14.10
C ALA A 153 12.38 1.49 -15.37
N PRO A 154 11.95 2.38 -16.28
CA PRO A 154 11.18 2.02 -17.46
C PRO A 154 11.97 1.21 -18.51
N PHE A 155 13.26 1.01 -18.31
CA PHE A 155 14.14 0.23 -19.19
C PHE A 155 14.20 -1.26 -18.82
N LEU A 156 13.52 -1.66 -17.75
CA LEU A 156 13.40 -3.06 -17.35
C LEU A 156 12.06 -3.63 -17.81
N GLU A 157 12.07 -4.91 -18.13
CA GLU A 157 10.85 -5.70 -18.23
C GLU A 157 10.54 -6.33 -16.88
N TYR A 158 9.28 -6.28 -16.46
CA TYR A 158 8.85 -6.74 -15.15
C TYR A 158 7.93 -7.93 -15.25
N ASP A 159 8.06 -8.87 -14.33
CA ASP A 159 7.02 -9.87 -14.11
C ASP A 159 5.74 -9.16 -13.62
N SER A 160 4.60 -9.65 -14.07
CA SER A 160 3.28 -9.10 -13.73
C SER A 160 2.74 -9.59 -12.38
N ASP A 161 3.48 -10.44 -11.68
CA ASP A 161 3.06 -11.08 -10.41
C ASP A 161 3.97 -10.65 -9.25
N PRO A 162 3.83 -9.42 -8.73
CA PRO A 162 4.53 -9.00 -7.54
C PRO A 162 4.06 -9.79 -6.32
N TYR A 163 4.98 -10.11 -5.44
CA TYR A 163 4.64 -10.83 -4.21
C TYR A 163 5.25 -10.19 -2.97
N MET A 164 4.57 -10.36 -1.83
CA MET A 164 5.04 -9.78 -0.58
C MET A 164 5.85 -10.80 0.24
N VAL A 165 6.88 -10.32 0.91
CA VAL A 165 7.68 -11.10 1.85
C VAL A 165 7.80 -10.39 3.19
N ILE A 166 7.97 -11.18 4.26
CA ILE A 166 8.27 -10.68 5.60
C ILE A 166 9.77 -10.82 5.83
N SER A 167 10.44 -9.73 6.17
CA SER A 167 11.84 -9.74 6.57
C SER A 167 12.07 -8.78 7.73
N ASP A 168 12.68 -9.26 8.81
CA ASP A 168 12.98 -8.49 10.03
C ASP A 168 11.77 -7.76 10.65
N GLY A 169 10.56 -8.33 10.43
CA GLY A 169 9.30 -7.78 10.92
C GLY A 169 8.72 -6.66 10.05
N ARG A 170 9.24 -6.47 8.83
CA ARG A 170 8.73 -5.54 7.81
C ARG A 170 8.20 -6.29 6.62
N LEU A 171 7.30 -5.63 5.91
CA LEU A 171 6.71 -6.11 4.66
C LEU A 171 7.45 -5.50 3.47
N TYR A 172 7.86 -6.34 2.52
CA TYR A 172 8.54 -5.94 1.30
C TYR A 172 7.84 -6.51 0.08
N TRP A 173 7.61 -5.68 -0.91
CA TRP A 173 7.21 -6.14 -2.24
C TRP A 173 8.44 -6.58 -3.02
N ILE A 174 8.37 -7.76 -3.59
CA ILE A 174 9.35 -8.29 -4.54
C ILE A 174 8.72 -8.26 -5.92
N VAL A 175 9.43 -7.70 -6.87
CA VAL A 175 9.05 -7.67 -8.29
C VAL A 175 10.24 -8.15 -9.09
N ASP A 176 10.09 -9.27 -9.78
CA ASP A 176 11.14 -9.79 -10.63
C ASP A 176 11.27 -8.93 -11.89
N ALA A 177 12.49 -8.62 -12.28
CA ALA A 177 12.77 -7.76 -13.42
C ALA A 177 13.97 -8.27 -14.21
N PHE A 178 13.94 -8.07 -15.53
CA PHE A 178 14.99 -8.49 -16.43
C PHE A 178 15.24 -7.45 -17.54
N THR A 179 16.42 -7.52 -18.12
CA THR A 179 16.78 -6.71 -19.27
C THR A 179 16.63 -7.53 -20.55
N THR A 180 16.12 -6.89 -21.59
CA THR A 180 16.05 -7.47 -22.93
C THR A 180 17.03 -6.78 -23.88
N SER A 181 17.53 -7.49 -24.87
CA SER A 181 18.39 -6.92 -25.90
C SER A 181 18.28 -7.71 -27.21
N SER A 182 18.05 -7.01 -28.31
CA SER A 182 18.14 -7.56 -29.65
C SER A 182 19.59 -7.65 -30.18
N ARG A 183 20.58 -7.23 -29.39
CA ARG A 183 22.00 -7.19 -29.79
C ARG A 183 22.81 -8.37 -29.30
N TYR A 184 22.21 -9.36 -28.66
CA TYR A 184 22.91 -10.58 -28.29
C TYR A 184 23.22 -11.39 -29.53
N PRO A 185 24.43 -11.97 -29.66
CA PRO A 185 24.75 -12.91 -30.74
C PRO A 185 23.72 -14.05 -30.75
N TYR A 186 23.23 -14.38 -31.90
CA TYR A 186 22.23 -15.44 -32.12
C TYR A 186 20.85 -15.20 -31.50
N SER A 187 20.58 -14.00 -30.99
CA SER A 187 19.22 -13.65 -30.58
C SER A 187 18.38 -13.33 -31.79
N GLN A 188 17.15 -13.82 -31.80
CA GLN A 188 16.16 -13.47 -32.82
C GLN A 188 15.07 -12.65 -32.12
N PRO A 189 14.75 -11.43 -32.59
CA PRO A 189 13.59 -10.71 -32.12
C PRO A 189 12.34 -11.55 -32.33
N TYR A 190 11.45 -11.55 -31.37
CA TYR A 190 10.11 -12.10 -31.53
C TYR A 190 9.09 -11.01 -31.23
N ASP A 191 8.02 -10.98 -32.00
CA ASP A 191 6.92 -10.02 -31.92
C ASP A 191 5.88 -10.50 -30.88
#